data_392024b5763aadc28f681ad092e73578
#
_entry.id   392024b5763aadc28f681ad092e73578
#
_cell.length_a   1.000
_cell.length_b   1.000
_cell.length_c   1.000
_cell.angle_alpha   90.00
_cell.angle_beta   90.00
_cell.angle_gamma   90.00
#
_symmetry.space_group_name_H-M   'P 1'
#
loop_
_entity.id
_entity.type
_entity.pdbx_description
1 polymer ?
#
loop_
_entity_poly.entity_id
_entity_poly.type
_entity_poly.pdbx_seq_one_letter_code
_entity_poly.pdbx_strand_id
1 'polypeptide(L)'
;LSNNVIDLEDGQTINEAYKAMAVSEDLADYIKDISSALGYAIEPNDTWASLVEKIENSEVIPSDYQTIFANFEEHAKLNKEAEKDFRGVFNDVNLGDSRLGSSTNERAKSLNRIVKLVDSTQYKSDDGKDILGEIYEFLIGKFAATAGKKGGEFYTPHEVSKVLAKIVTDDVKESDSVFSVYDPTCGSGSLLLTVQDEVPGGNNTGAVKFYGQELNTTTYNLARMNLMMHGVS
;
A
#
# COMPACT_ATOMS: atom_id res chain seq x y z
N LEU A 1 6.53 6.13 -12.48
CA LEU A 1 6.28 6.83 -13.74
C LEU A 1 7.36 6.42 -14.73
N SER A 2 6.99 5.82 -15.86
CA SER A 2 7.96 5.46 -16.89
C SER A 2 8.26 6.68 -17.77
N ASN A 3 9.47 6.76 -18.34
CA ASN A 3 9.90 7.81 -19.27
C ASN A 3 9.00 7.97 -20.53
N ASN A 4 7.97 7.12 -20.67
CA ASN A 4 7.04 7.16 -21.82
C ASN A 4 5.75 7.95 -21.53
N VAL A 5 5.56 8.44 -20.29
CA VAL A 5 4.31 9.12 -19.87
C VAL A 5 4.56 10.59 -19.54
N ILE A 6 5.80 10.95 -19.21
CA ILE A 6 6.20 12.32 -18.89
C ILE A 6 7.43 12.66 -19.72
N ASP A 7 7.35 13.73 -20.51
CA ASP A 7 8.49 14.28 -21.24
C ASP A 7 9.47 14.93 -20.26
N LEU A 8 10.74 14.56 -20.35
CA LEU A 8 11.80 15.10 -19.51
C LEU A 8 12.70 16.04 -20.32
N GLU A 9 12.98 17.20 -19.77
CA GLU A 9 14.04 18.08 -20.26
C GLU A 9 15.42 17.49 -19.94
N ASP A 10 16.45 17.93 -20.67
CA ASP A 10 17.81 17.40 -20.50
C ASP A 10 18.34 17.67 -19.07
N GLY A 11 18.62 16.61 -18.35
CA GLY A 11 19.07 16.67 -16.94
C GLY A 11 17.95 16.79 -15.89
N GLN A 12 16.67 16.82 -16.31
CA GLN A 12 15.53 16.90 -15.40
C GLN A 12 15.16 15.51 -14.83
N THR A 13 14.87 15.46 -13.54
CA THR A 13 14.31 14.25 -12.91
C THR A 13 12.81 14.14 -13.14
N ILE A 14 12.27 12.91 -13.10
CA ILE A 14 10.82 12.65 -13.19
C ILE A 14 10.04 13.44 -12.12
N ASN A 15 10.57 13.53 -10.90
CA ASN A 15 9.91 14.26 -9.82
C ASN A 15 9.82 15.76 -10.10
N GLU A 16 10.88 16.36 -10.66
CA GLU A 16 10.89 17.78 -11.04
C GLU A 16 9.93 18.06 -12.19
N ALA A 17 9.92 17.21 -13.23
CA ALA A 17 9.00 17.32 -14.33
C ALA A 17 7.54 17.18 -13.87
N TYR A 18 7.25 16.18 -13.05
CA TYR A 18 5.90 15.96 -12.53
C TYR A 18 5.44 17.09 -11.62
N LYS A 19 6.31 17.63 -10.78
CA LYS A 19 6.02 18.77 -9.93
C LYS A 19 5.71 20.03 -10.73
N ALA A 20 6.41 20.25 -11.85
CA ALA A 20 6.14 21.39 -12.74
C ALA A 20 4.74 21.33 -13.37
N MET A 21 4.16 20.14 -13.54
CA MET A 21 2.78 19.97 -14.04
C MET A 21 1.70 20.50 -13.08
N ALA A 22 2.00 20.68 -11.78
CA ALA A 22 1.04 21.16 -10.79
C ALA A 22 0.42 22.52 -11.12
N VAL A 23 1.09 23.33 -11.93
CA VAL A 23 0.63 24.66 -12.35
C VAL A 23 0.16 24.69 -13.81
N SER A 24 0.10 23.55 -14.49
CA SER A 24 -0.37 23.45 -15.87
C SER A 24 -1.89 23.59 -15.93
N GLU A 25 -2.39 24.32 -16.95
CA GLU A 25 -3.81 24.40 -17.26
C GLU A 25 -4.37 23.02 -17.71
N ASP A 26 -3.51 22.15 -18.24
CA ASP A 26 -3.86 20.81 -18.73
C ASP A 26 -3.69 19.71 -17.67
N LEU A 27 -3.47 20.04 -16.39
CA LEU A 27 -3.21 19.06 -15.32
C LEU A 27 -4.26 17.96 -15.27
N ALA A 28 -5.54 18.30 -15.41
CA ALA A 28 -6.63 17.32 -15.33
C ALA A 28 -6.57 16.27 -16.45
N ASP A 29 -6.13 16.66 -17.65
CA ASP A 29 -5.98 15.74 -18.76
C ASP A 29 -4.72 14.88 -18.60
N TYR A 30 -3.61 15.44 -18.13
CA TYR A 30 -2.42 14.66 -17.75
C TYR A 30 -2.72 13.59 -16.70
N ILE A 31 -3.49 13.94 -15.67
CA ILE A 31 -3.89 12.97 -14.62
C ILE A 31 -4.71 11.82 -15.21
N LYS A 32 -5.63 12.09 -16.13
CA LYS A 32 -6.41 11.04 -16.81
C LYS A 32 -5.52 10.16 -17.68
N ASP A 33 -4.59 10.75 -18.43
CA ASP A 33 -3.68 10.01 -19.30
C ASP A 33 -2.76 9.10 -18.48
N ILE A 34 -2.20 9.61 -17.39
CA ILE A 34 -1.39 8.83 -16.45
C ILE A 34 -2.22 7.70 -15.82
N SER A 35 -3.45 8.00 -15.37
CA SER A 35 -4.34 6.98 -14.80
C SER A 35 -4.68 5.90 -15.81
N SER A 36 -4.90 6.27 -17.07
CA SER A 36 -5.19 5.32 -18.15
C SER A 36 -3.98 4.45 -18.50
N ALA A 37 -2.78 5.02 -18.48
CA ALA A 37 -1.54 4.33 -18.85
C ALA A 37 -0.98 3.43 -17.72
N LEU A 38 -1.12 3.85 -16.47
CA LEU A 38 -0.51 3.21 -15.30
C LEU A 38 -1.52 2.56 -14.33
N GLY A 39 -2.82 2.70 -14.61
CA GLY A 39 -3.90 2.18 -13.76
C GLY A 39 -4.30 3.12 -12.62
N TYR A 40 -3.42 4.06 -12.22
CA TYR A 40 -3.68 5.03 -11.16
C TYR A 40 -2.83 6.30 -11.36
N ALA A 41 -3.32 7.44 -10.91
CA ALA A 41 -2.56 8.68 -10.84
C ALA A 41 -2.75 9.37 -9.48
N ILE A 42 -1.73 10.11 -9.04
CA ILE A 42 -1.78 10.97 -7.85
C ILE A 42 -1.37 12.39 -8.30
N GLU A 43 -2.00 13.42 -7.76
CA GLU A 43 -1.61 14.79 -8.12
C GLU A 43 -0.17 15.12 -7.71
N PRO A 44 0.52 15.95 -8.48
CA PRO A 44 1.91 16.33 -8.19
C PRO A 44 2.13 16.86 -6.76
N ASN A 45 1.17 17.62 -6.24
CA ASN A 45 1.24 18.22 -4.89
C ASN A 45 0.98 17.19 -3.76
N ASP A 46 0.40 16.03 -4.08
CA ASP A 46 0.06 14.97 -3.12
C ASP A 46 1.04 13.79 -3.17
N THR A 47 2.09 13.90 -4.00
CA THR A 47 3.14 12.88 -4.05
C THR A 47 3.92 12.81 -2.75
N TRP A 48 4.52 11.63 -2.49
CA TRP A 48 5.40 11.42 -1.34
C TRP A 48 6.52 12.48 -1.28
N ALA A 49 7.18 12.75 -2.40
CA ALA A 49 8.24 13.75 -2.48
C ALA A 49 7.75 15.16 -2.09
N SER A 50 6.57 15.56 -2.56
CA SER A 50 5.95 16.85 -2.21
C SER A 50 5.57 16.91 -0.72
N LEU A 51 5.07 15.81 -0.15
CA LEU A 51 4.78 15.73 1.28
C LEU A 51 6.05 15.88 2.13
N VAL A 52 7.11 15.16 1.80
CA VAL A 52 8.40 15.25 2.51
C VAL A 52 8.96 16.65 2.47
N GLU A 53 8.97 17.31 1.30
CA GLU A 53 9.41 18.70 1.14
C GLU A 53 8.57 19.69 1.98
N LYS A 54 7.24 19.55 1.99
CA LYS A 54 6.38 20.37 2.85
C LYS A 54 6.71 20.19 4.34
N ILE A 55 7.00 18.95 4.77
CA ILE A 55 7.39 18.63 6.17
C ILE A 55 8.75 19.25 6.51
N GLU A 56 9.70 19.28 5.59
CA GLU A 56 11.00 19.92 5.79
C GLU A 56 10.84 21.43 6.00
N ASN A 57 9.93 22.04 5.28
CA ASN A 57 9.57 23.46 5.41
C ASN A 57 8.67 23.77 6.62
N SER A 58 8.29 22.75 7.41
CA SER A 58 7.43 22.87 8.61
C SER A 58 6.00 23.36 8.32
N GLU A 59 5.46 23.09 7.16
CA GLU A 59 4.16 23.60 6.67
C GLU A 59 3.00 22.60 6.86
N VAL A 60 3.25 21.34 7.25
CA VAL A 60 2.22 20.25 7.24
C VAL A 60 1.52 20.11 8.57
N ILE A 61 0.20 20.11 8.55
CA ILE A 61 -0.71 19.88 9.69
C ILE A 61 -1.64 18.68 9.42
N PRO A 62 -2.37 18.14 10.42
CA PRO A 62 -3.21 16.95 10.24
C PRO A 62 -4.27 17.05 9.13
N SER A 63 -4.81 18.25 8.87
CA SER A 63 -5.78 18.47 7.78
C SER A 63 -5.17 18.25 6.38
N ASP A 64 -3.87 18.49 6.21
CA ASP A 64 -3.21 18.28 4.92
C ASP A 64 -3.14 16.79 4.59
N TYR A 65 -2.88 15.94 5.59
CA TYR A 65 -2.95 14.49 5.42
C TYR A 65 -4.36 14.03 5.06
N GLN A 66 -5.41 14.62 5.67
CA GLN A 66 -6.79 14.30 5.30
C GLN A 66 -7.10 14.66 3.86
N THR A 67 -6.59 15.82 3.40
CA THR A 67 -6.73 16.25 2.00
C THR A 67 -6.03 15.28 1.05
N ILE A 68 -4.79 14.87 1.35
CA ILE A 68 -4.05 13.90 0.54
C ILE A 68 -4.82 12.57 0.44
N PHE A 69 -5.37 12.06 1.55
CA PHE A 69 -6.16 10.82 1.54
C PHE A 69 -7.44 10.95 0.72
N ALA A 70 -8.13 12.09 0.84
CA ALA A 70 -9.34 12.35 0.06
C ALA A 70 -9.03 12.45 -1.45
N ASN A 71 -8.00 13.17 -1.81
CA ASN A 71 -7.55 13.30 -3.21
C ASN A 71 -7.12 11.95 -3.77
N PHE A 72 -6.44 11.13 -2.96
CA PHE A 72 -6.04 9.79 -3.36
C PHE A 72 -7.26 8.93 -3.76
N GLU A 73 -8.33 8.94 -2.95
CA GLU A 73 -9.55 8.20 -3.25
C GLU A 73 -10.33 8.79 -4.44
N GLU A 74 -10.33 10.12 -4.61
CA GLU A 74 -10.98 10.77 -5.77
C GLU A 74 -10.28 10.39 -7.08
N HIS A 75 -8.94 10.37 -7.12
CA HIS A 75 -8.20 9.97 -8.32
C HIS A 75 -8.35 8.48 -8.62
N ALA A 76 -8.53 7.64 -7.61
CA ALA A 76 -8.82 6.22 -7.84
C ALA A 76 -10.09 6.01 -8.67
N LYS A 77 -11.09 6.89 -8.56
CA LYS A 77 -12.33 6.81 -9.35
C LYS A 77 -12.15 6.98 -10.86
N LEU A 78 -11.02 7.49 -11.31
CA LEU A 78 -10.70 7.60 -12.74
C LEU A 78 -10.47 6.23 -13.38
N ASN A 79 -10.15 5.21 -12.60
CA ASN A 79 -9.95 3.83 -13.04
C ASN A 79 -10.79 2.88 -12.17
N LYS A 80 -11.63 2.04 -12.80
CA LYS A 80 -12.57 1.17 -12.06
C LYS A 80 -11.88 0.13 -11.18
N GLU A 81 -10.72 -0.36 -11.58
CA GLU A 81 -9.95 -1.32 -10.77
C GLU A 81 -9.30 -0.61 -9.60
N ALA A 82 -8.65 0.53 -9.84
CA ALA A 82 -8.09 1.36 -8.78
C ALA A 82 -9.16 1.81 -7.77
N GLU A 83 -10.36 2.21 -8.25
CA GLU A 83 -11.48 2.55 -7.35
C GLU A 83 -11.85 1.37 -6.45
N LYS A 84 -11.93 0.17 -7.01
CA LYS A 84 -12.25 -1.05 -6.25
C LYS A 84 -11.18 -1.35 -5.19
N ASP A 85 -9.92 -1.19 -5.55
CA ASP A 85 -8.80 -1.53 -4.69
C ASP A 85 -8.57 -0.49 -3.58
N PHE A 86 -8.79 0.79 -3.85
CA PHE A 86 -8.46 1.86 -2.92
C PHE A 86 -9.65 2.46 -2.15
N ARG A 87 -10.90 2.16 -2.55
CA ARG A 87 -12.09 2.72 -1.90
C ARG A 87 -12.09 2.44 -0.40
N GLY A 88 -12.14 3.50 0.40
CA GLY A 88 -12.27 3.44 1.87
C GLY A 88 -11.05 2.88 2.58
N VAL A 89 -9.89 2.75 1.92
CA VAL A 89 -8.68 2.21 2.52
C VAL A 89 -8.17 3.06 3.69
N PHE A 90 -8.48 4.35 3.69
CA PHE A 90 -8.10 5.30 4.75
C PHE A 90 -9.21 5.58 5.78
N ASN A 91 -10.38 4.93 5.68
CA ASN A 91 -11.52 5.21 6.56
C ASN A 91 -11.23 5.00 8.05
N ASP A 92 -10.29 4.14 8.38
CA ASP A 92 -9.91 3.82 9.77
C ASP A 92 -8.77 4.70 10.29
N VAL A 93 -8.23 5.60 9.47
CA VAL A 93 -7.11 6.46 9.85
C VAL A 93 -7.62 7.64 10.67
N ASN A 94 -7.45 7.58 11.98
CA ASN A 94 -7.84 8.66 12.90
C ASN A 94 -6.68 9.60 13.21
N LEU A 95 -6.50 10.64 12.40
CA LEU A 95 -5.47 11.66 12.59
C LEU A 95 -5.71 12.56 13.80
N GLY A 96 -6.90 12.49 14.43
CA GLY A 96 -7.26 13.19 15.66
C GLY A 96 -6.95 12.41 16.93
N ASP A 97 -6.42 11.20 16.83
CA ASP A 97 -6.18 10.32 17.97
C ASP A 97 -5.24 10.97 19.01
N SER A 98 -5.65 10.90 20.30
CA SER A 98 -4.88 11.48 21.41
C SER A 98 -3.49 10.83 21.61
N ARG A 99 -3.31 9.60 21.11
CA ARG A 99 -1.99 8.93 21.11
C ARG A 99 -0.98 9.61 20.19
N LEU A 100 -1.43 10.38 19.20
CA LEU A 100 -0.57 11.20 18.36
C LEU A 100 -0.15 12.50 19.03
N GLY A 101 -0.93 12.98 20.00
CA GLY A 101 -0.68 14.22 20.75
C GLY A 101 -1.96 14.88 21.25
N SER A 102 -1.84 15.68 22.30
CA SER A 102 -2.97 16.38 22.95
C SER A 102 -3.45 17.61 22.16
N SER A 103 -2.58 18.17 21.32
CA SER A 103 -2.86 19.37 20.50
C SER A 103 -2.64 19.06 19.01
N THR A 104 -3.21 19.90 18.15
CA THR A 104 -2.99 19.83 16.70
C THR A 104 -1.50 19.88 16.34
N ASN A 105 -0.75 20.73 17.04
CA ASN A 105 0.70 20.87 16.79
C ASN A 105 1.49 19.63 17.21
N GLU A 106 1.13 18.99 18.33
CA GLU A 106 1.77 17.73 18.75
C GLU A 106 1.43 16.60 17.79
N ARG A 107 0.17 16.50 17.34
CA ARG A 107 -0.23 15.53 16.34
C ARG A 107 0.51 15.73 15.01
N ALA A 108 0.64 16.98 14.55
CA ALA A 108 1.45 17.31 13.38
C ALA A 108 2.90 16.82 13.53
N LYS A 109 3.55 17.12 14.67
CA LYS A 109 4.92 16.65 14.91
C LYS A 109 5.04 15.13 14.90
N SER A 110 4.07 14.41 15.47
CA SER A 110 4.08 12.95 15.50
C SER A 110 3.92 12.36 14.10
N LEU A 111 2.97 12.87 13.30
CA LEU A 111 2.75 12.44 11.92
C LEU A 111 3.99 12.73 11.04
N ASN A 112 4.52 13.95 11.11
CA ASN A 112 5.70 14.35 10.36
C ASN A 112 6.93 13.50 10.73
N ARG A 113 7.06 13.08 12.00
CA ARG A 113 8.11 12.16 12.44
C ARG A 113 7.93 10.76 11.84
N ILE A 114 6.70 10.27 11.76
CA ILE A 114 6.41 8.97 11.12
C ILE A 114 6.80 9.04 9.64
N VAL A 115 6.37 10.07 8.91
CA VAL A 115 6.72 10.24 7.49
C VAL A 115 8.24 10.29 7.28
N LYS A 116 8.96 11.07 8.08
CA LYS A 116 10.44 11.13 7.99
C LYS A 116 11.11 9.79 8.28
N LEU A 117 10.56 9.01 9.22
CA LEU A 117 11.06 7.67 9.50
C LEU A 117 10.84 6.73 8.30
N VAL A 118 9.65 6.76 7.72
CA VAL A 118 9.33 5.98 6.52
C VAL A 118 10.23 6.41 5.36
N ASP A 119 10.40 7.71 5.13
CA ASP A 119 11.24 8.24 4.06
C ASP A 119 12.72 7.84 4.19
N SER A 120 13.23 7.77 5.42
CA SER A 120 14.59 7.33 5.69
C SER A 120 14.80 5.81 5.62
N THR A 121 13.72 5.03 5.44
CA THR A 121 13.79 3.57 5.38
C THR A 121 14.16 3.12 3.97
N GLN A 122 15.06 2.15 3.87
CA GLN A 122 15.44 1.54 2.61
C GLN A 122 14.41 0.45 2.26
N TYR A 123 13.75 0.60 1.09
CA TYR A 123 12.72 -0.33 0.59
C TYR A 123 13.24 -1.31 -0.47
N LYS A 124 14.53 -1.30 -0.72
CA LYS A 124 15.20 -2.28 -1.58
C LYS A 124 16.25 -3.02 -0.77
N SER A 125 16.27 -4.34 -0.90
CA SER A 125 17.32 -5.17 -0.37
C SER A 125 18.66 -4.93 -1.11
N ASP A 126 19.75 -5.44 -0.59
CA ASP A 126 21.08 -5.25 -1.17
C ASP A 126 21.20 -5.82 -2.59
N ASP A 127 20.38 -6.81 -2.95
CA ASP A 127 20.26 -7.38 -4.29
C ASP A 127 19.24 -6.63 -5.19
N GLY A 128 18.68 -5.51 -4.70
CA GLY A 128 17.77 -4.65 -5.44
C GLY A 128 16.30 -5.08 -5.47
N LYS A 129 15.92 -6.14 -4.73
CA LYS A 129 14.54 -6.59 -4.61
C LYS A 129 13.71 -5.60 -3.80
N ASP A 130 12.47 -5.33 -4.21
CA ASP A 130 11.49 -4.56 -3.43
C ASP A 130 11.03 -5.38 -2.21
N ILE A 131 11.20 -4.81 -1.02
CA ILE A 131 10.86 -5.44 0.26
C ILE A 131 9.74 -4.69 1.02
N LEU A 132 9.01 -3.81 0.34
CA LEU A 132 7.94 -3.01 0.96
C LEU A 132 6.88 -3.92 1.62
N GLY A 133 6.45 -4.97 0.91
CA GLY A 133 5.49 -5.94 1.43
C GLY A 133 6.02 -6.68 2.66
N GLU A 134 7.27 -7.12 2.64
CA GLU A 134 7.92 -7.81 3.78
C GLU A 134 8.00 -6.90 5.02
N ILE A 135 8.33 -5.61 4.83
CA ILE A 135 8.33 -4.61 5.91
C ILE A 135 6.91 -4.43 6.48
N TYR A 136 5.91 -4.34 5.60
CA TYR A 136 4.52 -4.18 6.01
C TYR A 136 4.05 -5.39 6.84
N GLU A 137 4.33 -6.59 6.39
CA GLU A 137 3.98 -7.83 7.11
C GLU A 137 4.69 -7.93 8.46
N PHE A 138 5.97 -7.55 8.53
CA PHE A 138 6.70 -7.43 9.79
C PHE A 138 6.02 -6.47 10.78
N LEU A 139 5.54 -5.31 10.31
CA LEU A 139 4.81 -4.35 11.13
C LEU A 139 3.48 -4.93 11.64
N ILE A 140 2.72 -5.63 10.79
CA ILE A 140 1.50 -6.34 11.20
C ILE A 140 1.81 -7.32 12.34
N GLY A 141 2.85 -8.14 12.20
CA GLY A 141 3.29 -9.07 13.23
C GLY A 141 3.66 -8.38 14.55
N LYS A 142 4.34 -7.22 14.49
CA LYS A 142 4.67 -6.42 15.68
C LYS A 142 3.43 -5.83 16.35
N PHE A 143 2.47 -5.33 15.57
CA PHE A 143 1.21 -4.82 16.10
C PHE A 143 0.40 -5.95 16.76
N ALA A 144 0.33 -7.13 16.15
CA ALA A 144 -0.32 -8.30 16.71
C ALA A 144 0.30 -8.71 18.05
N ALA A 145 1.62 -8.78 18.14
CA ALA A 145 2.34 -9.08 19.37
C ALA A 145 2.06 -8.06 20.49
N THR A 146 1.95 -6.78 20.15
CA THR A 146 1.64 -5.70 21.11
C THR A 146 0.17 -5.72 21.53
N ALA A 147 -0.75 -6.12 20.66
CA ALA A 147 -2.18 -6.23 20.93
C ALA A 147 -2.54 -7.43 21.85
N GLY A 148 -1.61 -8.33 22.14
CA GLY A 148 -1.81 -9.49 22.99
C GLY A 148 -2.87 -10.44 22.42
N LYS A 149 -3.89 -10.84 23.25
CA LYS A 149 -4.95 -11.78 22.81
C LYS A 149 -5.71 -11.29 21.56
N LYS A 150 -5.87 -9.98 21.36
CA LYS A 150 -6.51 -9.42 20.18
C LYS A 150 -5.65 -9.56 18.92
N GLY A 151 -4.34 -9.71 19.06
CA GLY A 151 -3.45 -9.92 17.92
C GLY A 151 -3.73 -11.22 17.16
N GLY A 152 -4.12 -12.27 17.87
CA GLY A 152 -4.50 -13.55 17.27
C GLY A 152 -5.80 -13.52 16.46
N GLU A 153 -6.59 -12.45 16.53
CA GLU A 153 -7.80 -12.28 15.73
C GLU A 153 -7.51 -11.84 14.28
N PHE A 154 -6.30 -11.35 13.98
CA PHE A 154 -5.97 -10.86 12.66
C PHE A 154 -4.61 -11.29 12.11
N TYR A 155 -3.80 -12.01 12.88
CA TYR A 155 -2.47 -12.44 12.47
C TYR A 155 -2.20 -13.89 12.85
N THR A 156 -1.81 -14.70 11.89
CA THR A 156 -1.33 -16.07 12.09
C THR A 156 0.22 -16.07 12.02
N PRO A 157 0.93 -16.64 13.00
CA PRO A 157 2.39 -16.73 12.94
C PRO A 157 2.87 -17.37 11.65
N HIS A 158 3.93 -16.82 11.05
CA HIS A 158 4.43 -17.24 9.74
C HIS A 158 4.72 -18.76 9.66
N GLU A 159 5.29 -19.33 10.71
CA GLU A 159 5.59 -20.77 10.76
C GLU A 159 4.33 -21.65 10.67
N VAL A 160 3.23 -21.18 11.28
CA VAL A 160 1.93 -21.87 11.22
C VAL A 160 1.33 -21.70 9.82
N SER A 161 1.35 -20.50 9.27
CA SER A 161 0.91 -20.22 7.89
C SER A 161 1.64 -21.08 6.88
N LYS A 162 2.96 -21.24 7.03
CA LYS A 162 3.78 -22.07 6.15
C LYS A 162 3.42 -23.56 6.21
N VAL A 163 3.12 -24.09 7.40
CA VAL A 163 2.65 -25.48 7.52
C VAL A 163 1.30 -25.67 6.84
N LEU A 164 0.37 -24.74 7.06
CA LEU A 164 -0.96 -24.80 6.42
C LEU A 164 -0.85 -24.67 4.90
N ALA A 165 -0.05 -23.72 4.43
CA ALA A 165 0.19 -23.50 3.00
C ALA A 165 0.71 -24.78 2.33
N LYS A 166 1.75 -25.42 2.90
CA LYS A 166 2.29 -26.70 2.40
C LYS A 166 1.28 -27.81 2.33
N ILE A 167 0.38 -27.92 3.35
CA ILE A 167 -0.65 -28.94 3.34
C ILE A 167 -1.65 -28.73 2.20
N VAL A 168 -2.10 -27.50 1.97
CA VAL A 168 -3.12 -27.21 0.95
C VAL A 168 -2.56 -27.15 -0.48
N THR A 169 -1.23 -27.08 -0.63
CA THR A 169 -0.56 -27.03 -1.94
C THR A 169 0.17 -28.34 -2.30
N ASP A 170 0.10 -29.38 -1.47
CA ASP A 170 0.85 -30.63 -1.65
C ASP A 170 0.58 -31.32 -3.00
N ASP A 171 -0.66 -31.24 -3.50
CA ASP A 171 -1.09 -31.81 -4.78
C ASP A 171 -1.01 -30.86 -5.98
N VAL A 172 -0.60 -29.59 -5.77
CA VAL A 172 -0.56 -28.57 -6.83
C VAL A 172 0.63 -28.79 -7.74
N LYS A 173 0.38 -28.79 -9.05
CA LYS A 173 1.41 -29.01 -10.08
C LYS A 173 1.69 -27.73 -10.87
N GLU A 174 2.92 -27.56 -11.29
CA GLU A 174 3.35 -26.43 -12.15
C GLU A 174 2.57 -26.35 -13.48
N SER A 175 1.99 -27.47 -13.92
CA SER A 175 1.15 -27.53 -15.12
C SER A 175 -0.26 -26.96 -14.94
N ASP A 176 -0.67 -26.65 -13.70
CA ASP A 176 -2.00 -26.11 -13.42
C ASP A 176 -2.03 -24.64 -13.85
N SER A 177 -2.99 -24.31 -14.70
CA SER A 177 -3.01 -22.99 -15.37
C SER A 177 -3.36 -21.84 -14.42
N VAL A 178 -4.15 -22.08 -13.38
CA VAL A 178 -4.53 -21.10 -12.33
C VAL A 178 -4.89 -21.86 -11.06
N PHE A 179 -4.29 -21.46 -9.95
CA PHE A 179 -4.66 -21.92 -8.62
C PHE A 179 -5.54 -20.87 -7.94
N SER A 180 -6.65 -21.32 -7.34
CA SER A 180 -7.54 -20.43 -6.58
C SER A 180 -7.51 -20.81 -5.11
N VAL A 181 -7.25 -19.83 -4.24
CA VAL A 181 -7.26 -20.00 -2.80
C VAL A 181 -8.31 -19.11 -2.16
N TYR A 182 -9.04 -19.66 -1.19
CA TYR A 182 -10.06 -18.96 -0.44
C TYR A 182 -9.83 -19.11 1.06
N ASP A 183 -9.79 -17.98 1.75
CA ASP A 183 -9.73 -17.91 3.21
C ASP A 183 -10.98 -17.20 3.75
N PRO A 184 -11.89 -17.93 4.45
CA PRO A 184 -13.12 -17.35 4.98
C PRO A 184 -12.92 -16.41 6.18
N THR A 185 -11.69 -16.34 6.72
CA THR A 185 -11.32 -15.53 7.90
C THR A 185 -9.92 -14.96 7.74
N CYS A 186 -9.68 -14.30 6.60
CA CYS A 186 -8.32 -14.04 6.11
C CYS A 186 -7.48 -13.13 7.01
N GLY A 187 -8.08 -12.45 7.98
CA GLY A 187 -7.33 -11.58 8.87
C GLY A 187 -6.57 -10.50 8.08
N SER A 188 -5.27 -10.44 8.26
CA SER A 188 -4.37 -9.55 7.52
C SER A 188 -3.99 -10.04 6.10
N GLY A 189 -4.48 -11.20 5.67
CA GLY A 189 -4.15 -11.79 4.38
C GLY A 189 -2.80 -12.52 4.31
N SER A 190 -2.03 -12.56 5.40
CA SER A 190 -0.69 -13.17 5.41
C SER A 190 -0.69 -14.66 5.04
N LEU A 191 -1.73 -15.42 5.43
CA LEU A 191 -1.84 -16.83 5.04
C LEU A 191 -2.02 -16.99 3.52
N LEU A 192 -2.83 -16.14 2.89
CA LEU A 192 -3.01 -16.14 1.42
C LEU A 192 -1.68 -15.91 0.70
N LEU A 193 -0.88 -14.93 1.15
CA LEU A 193 0.45 -14.65 0.60
C LEU A 193 1.41 -15.84 0.81
N THR A 194 1.39 -16.46 1.99
CA THR A 194 2.20 -17.66 2.25
C THR A 194 1.84 -18.83 1.33
N VAL A 195 0.55 -18.98 0.98
CA VAL A 195 0.11 -19.99 -0.02
C VAL A 195 0.67 -19.68 -1.41
N GLN A 196 0.73 -18.40 -1.81
CA GLN A 196 1.34 -17.99 -3.08
C GLN A 196 2.79 -18.45 -3.20
N ASP A 197 3.57 -18.30 -2.13
CA ASP A 197 4.99 -18.69 -2.11
C ASP A 197 5.20 -20.21 -2.23
N GLU A 198 4.25 -21.02 -1.77
CA GLU A 198 4.35 -22.49 -1.81
C GLU A 198 3.75 -23.09 -3.12
N VAL A 199 2.98 -22.32 -3.90
CA VAL A 199 2.46 -22.79 -5.22
C VAL A 199 3.59 -22.73 -6.25
N PRO A 200 3.86 -23.81 -6.99
CA PRO A 200 4.83 -23.78 -8.09
C PRO A 200 4.50 -22.70 -9.12
N GLY A 201 5.41 -21.76 -9.33
CA GLY A 201 5.18 -20.60 -10.20
C GLY A 201 4.20 -19.56 -9.65
N GLY A 202 3.83 -19.64 -8.36
CA GLY A 202 2.84 -18.78 -7.72
C GLY A 202 3.14 -17.28 -7.78
N ASN A 203 4.42 -16.93 -7.86
CA ASN A 203 4.87 -15.53 -8.03
C ASN A 203 4.72 -15.00 -9.47
N ASN A 204 4.29 -15.82 -10.42
CA ASN A 204 3.96 -15.36 -11.76
C ASN A 204 2.61 -14.64 -11.74
N THR A 205 2.52 -13.50 -12.39
CA THR A 205 1.28 -12.71 -12.46
C THR A 205 0.10 -13.55 -12.92
N GLY A 206 -0.94 -13.64 -12.08
CA GLY A 206 -2.17 -14.37 -12.38
C GLY A 206 -2.12 -15.89 -12.16
N ALA A 207 -1.00 -16.45 -11.67
CA ALA A 207 -0.92 -17.88 -11.36
C ALA A 207 -1.81 -18.26 -10.15
N VAL A 208 -1.97 -17.36 -9.18
CA VAL A 208 -2.84 -17.56 -8.02
C VAL A 208 -3.93 -16.51 -8.00
N LYS A 209 -5.18 -16.93 -7.76
CA LYS A 209 -6.33 -16.05 -7.49
C LYS A 209 -6.72 -16.14 -6.04
N PHE A 210 -6.82 -14.97 -5.40
CA PHE A 210 -7.13 -14.86 -3.99
C PHE A 210 -8.59 -14.49 -3.76
N TYR A 211 -9.19 -15.16 -2.78
CA TYR A 211 -10.51 -14.86 -2.27
C TYR A 211 -10.43 -14.87 -0.74
N GLY A 212 -10.87 -13.79 -0.10
CA GLY A 212 -10.83 -13.66 1.34
C GLY A 212 -12.12 -13.08 1.90
N GLN A 213 -12.45 -13.43 3.14
CA GLN A 213 -13.48 -12.76 3.92
C GLN A 213 -12.90 -12.30 5.25
N GLU A 214 -13.26 -11.08 5.64
CA GLU A 214 -12.93 -10.53 6.95
C GLU A 214 -14.11 -9.68 7.46
N LEU A 215 -14.52 -9.93 8.69
CA LEU A 215 -15.66 -9.23 9.31
C LEU A 215 -15.29 -7.85 9.83
N ASN A 216 -14.07 -7.70 10.36
CA ASN A 216 -13.61 -6.44 10.93
C ASN A 216 -13.08 -5.54 9.81
N THR A 217 -13.68 -4.34 9.66
CA THR A 217 -13.33 -3.38 8.59
C THR A 217 -11.87 -2.96 8.65
N THR A 218 -11.33 -2.70 9.84
CA THR A 218 -9.91 -2.31 10.01
C THR A 218 -8.98 -3.42 9.56
N THR A 219 -9.25 -4.66 9.97
CA THR A 219 -8.47 -5.83 9.56
C THR A 219 -8.62 -6.11 8.06
N TYR A 220 -9.83 -5.93 7.50
CA TYR A 220 -10.07 -6.02 6.06
C TYR A 220 -9.22 -5.00 5.27
N ASN A 221 -9.14 -3.75 5.74
CA ASN A 221 -8.28 -2.73 5.12
C ASN A 221 -6.80 -3.09 5.24
N LEU A 222 -6.36 -3.64 6.38
CA LEU A 222 -4.99 -4.16 6.52
C LEU A 222 -4.70 -5.27 5.51
N ALA A 223 -5.63 -6.22 5.31
CA ALA A 223 -5.47 -7.30 4.32
C ALA A 223 -5.34 -6.75 2.89
N ARG A 224 -6.20 -5.80 2.51
CA ARG A 224 -6.13 -5.16 1.18
C ARG A 224 -4.78 -4.50 0.96
N MET A 225 -4.33 -3.69 1.92
CA MET A 225 -3.01 -3.04 1.82
C MET A 225 -1.88 -4.06 1.77
N ASN A 226 -1.95 -5.14 2.58
CA ASN A 226 -0.94 -6.19 2.56
C ASN A 226 -0.83 -6.86 1.20
N LEU A 227 -1.96 -7.25 0.61
CA LEU A 227 -2.01 -7.86 -0.72
C LEU A 227 -1.47 -6.89 -1.79
N MET A 228 -1.90 -5.62 -1.78
CA MET A 228 -1.39 -4.60 -2.72
C MET A 228 0.12 -4.38 -2.61
N MET A 229 0.68 -4.34 -1.38
CA MET A 229 2.12 -4.18 -1.17
C MET A 229 2.94 -5.38 -1.70
N HIS A 230 2.30 -6.55 -1.86
CA HIS A 230 2.88 -7.73 -2.48
C HIS A 230 2.51 -7.87 -3.97
N GLY A 231 1.94 -6.83 -4.59
CA GLY A 231 1.61 -6.80 -6.01
C GLY A 231 0.39 -7.66 -6.39
N VAL A 232 -0.46 -7.98 -5.43
CA VAL A 232 -1.72 -8.69 -5.63
C VAL A 232 -2.86 -7.67 -5.75
N SER A 233 -3.61 -7.73 -6.87
CA SER A 233 -4.75 -6.86 -7.18
C SER A 233 -6.02 -7.68 -7.48
#